data_bf18f3f6df18589872f00d2557fef935
#
_entry.id   bf18f3f6df18589872f00d2557fef935
#
_cell.length_a   1.000
_cell.length_b   1.000
_cell.length_c   1.000
_cell.angle_alpha   90.00
_cell.angle_beta   90.00
_cell.angle_gamma   90.00
#
_symmetry.space_group_name_H-M   'P 1'
#
loop_
_entity.id
_entity.type
_entity.pdbx_description
1 polymer ?
#
loop_
_entity_poly.entity_id
_entity_poly.type
_entity_poly.pdbx_seq_one_letter_code
_entity_poly.pdbx_strand_id
1 'polypeptide(L)'
;MNDSNNDINKEKLFSTLEKIQSHVFHVRNVNQLSDSILNYFTMAVGLFIYGIIHADIIVTDNSKLLLYFYIAFAGFAQIGLGIYDWFKGKTLTLLVNFLFGLLFISWFFKFYYILNPEGGDVNEDELYEGQIYILWFALSAFLIVAVKNKGILYSLDYLVIAVAFVFLFVDKYANQKWLKKAYGYSFLVSGCLFWITGLLRFINSTLAKYAISIVKE
;
A
#
# COMPACT_ATOMS: atom_id res chain seq x y z
N MET A 1 -53.75 19.92 25.05
CA MET A 1 -53.67 18.53 24.58
C MET A 1 -52.87 18.37 23.27
N ASN A 2 -52.39 19.44 22.64
CA ASN A 2 -51.66 19.38 21.36
C ASN A 2 -50.09 19.29 21.47
N ASP A 3 -49.53 19.64 22.63
CA ASP A 3 -48.03 19.69 22.76
C ASP A 3 -47.40 18.30 22.93
N SER A 4 -48.07 17.37 23.61
CA SER A 4 -47.47 16.03 23.81
C SER A 4 -47.36 15.20 22.54
N ASN A 5 -48.23 15.40 21.55
CA ASN A 5 -48.14 14.72 20.24
C ASN A 5 -46.99 15.27 19.34
N ASN A 6 -46.66 16.55 19.51
CA ASN A 6 -45.54 17.17 18.78
C ASN A 6 -44.16 16.68 19.28
N ASP A 7 -44.05 16.42 20.58
CA ASP A 7 -42.78 15.95 21.16
C ASP A 7 -42.51 14.47 20.83
N ILE A 8 -43.52 13.63 20.82
CA ILE A 8 -43.44 12.22 20.40
C ILE A 8 -43.06 12.11 18.93
N ASN A 9 -43.58 13.00 18.08
CA ASN A 9 -43.20 13.00 16.66
C ASN A 9 -41.76 13.49 16.42
N LYS A 10 -41.29 14.44 17.22
CA LYS A 10 -39.86 14.91 17.15
C LYS A 10 -38.91 13.80 17.59
N GLU A 11 -39.16 13.11 18.69
CA GLU A 11 -38.31 12.00 19.14
C GLU A 11 -38.24 10.86 18.12
N LYS A 12 -39.36 10.48 17.52
CA LYS A 12 -39.37 9.48 16.44
C LYS A 12 -38.60 9.94 15.22
N LEU A 13 -38.68 11.21 14.85
CA LEU A 13 -37.93 11.78 13.74
C LEU A 13 -36.42 11.75 14.02
N PHE A 14 -35.99 12.18 15.23
CA PHE A 14 -34.60 12.14 15.63
C PHE A 14 -34.03 10.71 15.64
N SER A 15 -34.75 9.76 16.22
CA SER A 15 -34.29 8.35 16.23
C SER A 15 -34.20 7.75 14.83
N THR A 16 -35.07 8.16 13.91
CA THR A 16 -35.04 7.74 12.51
C THR A 16 -33.85 8.37 11.77
N LEU A 17 -33.57 9.65 12.01
CA LEU A 17 -32.42 10.34 11.43
C LEU A 17 -31.10 9.75 11.91
N GLU A 18 -30.96 9.44 13.20
CA GLU A 18 -29.80 8.76 13.75
C GLU A 18 -29.55 7.38 13.09
N LYS A 19 -30.63 6.59 12.92
CA LYS A 19 -30.55 5.29 12.23
C LYS A 19 -30.13 5.46 10.77
N ILE A 20 -30.66 6.44 10.05
CA ILE A 20 -30.29 6.73 8.67
C ILE A 20 -28.82 7.17 8.62
N GLN A 21 -28.41 8.09 9.50
CA GLN A 21 -27.05 8.59 9.54
C GLN A 21 -26.05 7.48 9.87
N SER A 22 -26.35 6.61 10.84
CA SER A 22 -25.50 5.46 11.17
C SER A 22 -25.42 4.46 10.00
N HIS A 23 -26.54 4.23 9.31
CA HIS A 23 -26.58 3.35 8.14
C HIS A 23 -25.76 3.91 6.96
N VAL A 24 -25.92 5.21 6.64
CA VAL A 24 -25.16 5.89 5.58
C VAL A 24 -23.67 5.89 5.92
N PHE A 25 -23.31 6.16 7.17
CA PHE A 25 -21.92 6.12 7.64
C PHE A 25 -21.32 4.70 7.52
N HIS A 26 -22.09 3.68 7.87
CA HIS A 26 -21.66 2.29 7.78
C HIS A 26 -21.48 1.82 6.33
N VAL A 27 -22.43 2.14 5.43
CA VAL A 27 -22.35 1.83 4.00
C VAL A 27 -21.16 2.55 3.36
N ARG A 28 -20.90 3.81 3.73
CA ARG A 28 -19.75 4.59 3.25
C ARG A 28 -18.44 3.96 3.70
N ASN A 29 -18.34 3.51 4.95
CA ASN A 29 -17.14 2.86 5.48
C ASN A 29 -16.88 1.49 4.84
N VAL A 30 -17.92 0.69 4.58
CA VAL A 30 -17.79 -0.60 3.90
C VAL A 30 -17.28 -0.41 2.46
N ASN A 31 -17.80 0.58 1.74
CA ASN A 31 -17.33 0.87 0.39
C ASN A 31 -15.87 1.39 0.38
N GLN A 32 -15.49 2.24 1.34
CA GLN A 32 -14.11 2.69 1.49
C GLN A 32 -13.15 1.55 1.84
N LEU A 33 -13.59 0.56 2.63
CA LEU A 33 -12.81 -0.63 2.96
C LEU A 33 -12.57 -1.50 1.72
N SER A 34 -13.60 -1.75 0.90
CA SER A 34 -13.47 -2.61 -0.28
C SER A 34 -12.48 -2.05 -1.31
N ASP A 35 -12.49 -0.73 -1.53
CA ASP A 35 -11.62 -0.07 -2.50
C ASP A 35 -10.13 -0.11 -2.11
N SER A 36 -9.83 -0.18 -0.82
CA SER A 36 -8.43 -0.20 -0.33
C SER A 36 -7.83 -1.61 -0.29
N ILE A 37 -8.63 -2.67 -0.38
CA ILE A 37 -8.15 -4.06 -0.32
C ILE A 37 -7.21 -4.36 -1.50
N LEU A 38 -7.61 -4.02 -2.71
CA LEU A 38 -6.82 -4.27 -3.90
C LEU A 38 -5.47 -3.52 -3.87
N ASN A 39 -5.45 -2.31 -3.30
CA ASN A 39 -4.22 -1.54 -3.09
C ASN A 39 -3.22 -2.29 -2.21
N TYR A 40 -3.69 -2.94 -1.14
CA TYR A 40 -2.82 -3.73 -0.27
C TYR A 40 -2.24 -4.95 -0.98
N PHE A 41 -3.05 -5.66 -1.76
CA PHE A 41 -2.56 -6.83 -2.49
C PHE A 41 -1.55 -6.47 -3.59
N THR A 42 -1.79 -5.41 -4.35
CA THR A 42 -0.83 -4.97 -5.39
C THR A 42 0.46 -4.46 -4.77
N MET A 43 0.40 -3.72 -3.66
CA MET A 43 1.57 -3.31 -2.89
C MET A 43 2.34 -4.54 -2.36
N ALA A 44 1.62 -5.48 -1.76
CA ALA A 44 2.18 -6.71 -1.23
C ALA A 44 2.95 -7.49 -2.30
N VAL A 45 2.37 -7.67 -3.50
CA VAL A 45 2.99 -8.38 -4.62
C VAL A 45 4.30 -7.69 -5.03
N GLY A 46 4.29 -6.38 -5.24
CA GLY A 46 5.49 -5.64 -5.66
C GLY A 46 6.62 -5.74 -4.65
N LEU A 47 6.33 -5.48 -3.37
CA LEU A 47 7.33 -5.52 -2.29
C LEU A 47 7.83 -6.94 -2.00
N PHE A 48 6.94 -7.93 -1.97
CA PHE A 48 7.29 -9.32 -1.72
C PHE A 48 8.22 -9.87 -2.79
N ILE A 49 7.89 -9.64 -4.07
CA ILE A 49 8.70 -10.10 -5.20
C ILE A 49 10.06 -9.40 -5.20
N TYR A 50 10.10 -8.07 -4.99
CA TYR A 50 11.35 -7.34 -4.88
C TYR A 50 12.23 -7.88 -3.73
N GLY A 51 11.59 -8.19 -2.59
CA GLY A 51 12.26 -8.81 -1.45
C GLY A 51 12.88 -10.18 -1.77
N ILE A 52 12.14 -11.07 -2.46
CA ILE A 52 12.64 -12.39 -2.88
C ILE A 52 13.89 -12.27 -3.75
N ILE A 53 13.88 -11.34 -4.71
CA ILE A 53 15.01 -11.14 -5.63
C ILE A 53 16.26 -10.68 -4.86
N HIS A 54 16.11 -9.70 -3.98
CA HIS A 54 17.24 -9.09 -3.28
C HIS A 54 17.71 -9.85 -2.04
N ALA A 55 16.85 -10.71 -1.46
CA ALA A 55 17.26 -11.67 -0.44
C ALA A 55 18.06 -12.86 -1.00
N ASP A 56 18.31 -12.90 -2.32
CA ASP A 56 19.00 -13.99 -3.04
C ASP A 56 18.28 -15.35 -2.88
N ILE A 57 16.96 -15.35 -2.74
CA ILE A 57 16.16 -16.59 -2.68
C ILE A 57 16.04 -17.20 -4.08
N ILE A 58 16.00 -16.36 -5.12
CA ILE A 58 15.96 -16.78 -6.52
C ILE A 58 17.25 -16.37 -7.20
N VAL A 59 17.96 -17.34 -7.79
CA VAL A 59 19.34 -17.20 -8.24
C VAL A 59 19.48 -17.03 -9.76
N THR A 60 18.49 -17.50 -10.56
CA THR A 60 18.62 -17.48 -12.03
C THR A 60 18.14 -16.15 -12.63
N ASP A 61 18.91 -15.59 -13.57
CA ASP A 61 18.60 -14.28 -14.17
C ASP A 61 17.30 -14.28 -14.98
N ASN A 62 17.00 -15.38 -15.68
CA ASN A 62 15.72 -15.52 -16.38
C ASN A 62 14.50 -15.47 -15.42
N SER A 63 14.63 -16.09 -14.26
CA SER A 63 13.57 -16.05 -13.23
C SER A 63 13.44 -14.65 -12.64
N LYS A 64 14.55 -13.94 -12.44
CA LYS A 64 14.53 -12.54 -11.98
C LYS A 64 13.82 -11.64 -12.99
N LEU A 65 14.11 -11.78 -14.28
CA LEU A 65 13.44 -10.99 -15.32
C LEU A 65 11.92 -11.16 -15.26
N LEU A 66 11.44 -12.41 -15.19
CA LEU A 66 10.00 -12.69 -15.06
C LEU A 66 9.41 -12.01 -13.82
N LEU A 67 10.10 -12.08 -12.69
CA LEU A 67 9.65 -11.46 -11.45
C LEU A 67 9.60 -9.93 -11.53
N TYR A 68 10.55 -9.28 -12.21
CA TYR A 68 10.50 -7.85 -12.44
C TYR A 68 9.33 -7.43 -13.34
N PHE A 69 8.89 -8.28 -14.29
CA PHE A 69 7.63 -8.05 -15.03
C PHE A 69 6.42 -8.02 -14.09
N TYR A 70 6.36 -8.91 -13.09
CA TYR A 70 5.28 -8.86 -12.09
C TYR A 70 5.35 -7.61 -11.22
N ILE A 71 6.55 -7.11 -10.89
CA ILE A 71 6.72 -5.83 -10.19
C ILE A 71 6.19 -4.67 -11.04
N ALA A 72 6.53 -4.64 -12.34
CA ALA A 72 6.00 -3.63 -13.26
C ALA A 72 4.47 -3.70 -13.35
N PHE A 73 3.91 -4.90 -13.45
CA PHE A 73 2.47 -5.10 -13.47
C PHE A 73 1.79 -4.60 -12.19
N ALA A 74 2.38 -4.88 -11.02
CA ALA A 74 1.93 -4.33 -9.75
C ALA A 74 1.98 -2.79 -9.76
N GLY A 75 3.01 -2.19 -10.36
CA GLY A 75 3.17 -0.76 -10.54
C GLY A 75 2.07 -0.14 -11.40
N PHE A 76 1.77 -0.72 -12.56
CA PHE A 76 0.66 -0.25 -13.40
C PHE A 76 -0.70 -0.39 -12.71
N ALA A 77 -0.92 -1.50 -11.98
CA ALA A 77 -2.14 -1.70 -11.20
C ALA A 77 -2.28 -0.62 -10.11
N GLN A 78 -1.19 -0.28 -9.40
CA GLN A 78 -1.19 0.80 -8.41
C GLN A 78 -1.54 2.15 -9.02
N ILE A 79 -0.97 2.51 -10.18
CA ILE A 79 -1.32 3.76 -10.88
C ILE A 79 -2.80 3.77 -11.26
N GLY A 80 -3.31 2.68 -11.83
CA GLY A 80 -4.73 2.55 -12.17
C GLY A 80 -5.66 2.72 -10.96
N LEU A 81 -5.30 2.11 -9.82
CA LEU A 81 -6.02 2.28 -8.56
C LEU A 81 -5.92 3.72 -8.02
N GLY A 82 -4.76 4.37 -8.18
CA GLY A 82 -4.58 5.77 -7.84
C GLY A 82 -5.52 6.68 -8.63
N ILE A 83 -5.63 6.49 -9.94
CA ILE A 83 -6.55 7.23 -10.80
C ILE A 83 -8.01 7.00 -10.37
N TYR A 84 -8.38 5.76 -10.07
CA TYR A 84 -9.70 5.42 -9.55
C TYR A 84 -10.01 6.12 -8.21
N ASP A 85 -9.04 6.15 -7.30
CA ASP A 85 -9.17 6.85 -6.01
C ASP A 85 -9.28 8.37 -6.18
N TRP A 86 -8.65 8.93 -7.22
CA TRP A 86 -8.80 10.34 -7.58
C TRP A 86 -10.26 10.69 -7.91
N PHE A 87 -10.89 9.90 -8.78
CA PHE A 87 -12.31 10.10 -9.10
C PHE A 87 -13.24 9.97 -7.88
N LYS A 88 -12.79 9.30 -6.83
CA LYS A 88 -13.49 9.19 -5.54
C LYS A 88 -13.14 10.27 -4.53
N GLY A 89 -12.27 11.23 -4.87
CA GLY A 89 -11.83 12.30 -3.98
C GLY A 89 -10.89 11.84 -2.87
N LYS A 90 -10.21 10.68 -3.01
CA LYS A 90 -9.29 10.11 -2.01
C LYS A 90 -7.85 10.54 -2.30
N THR A 91 -7.53 11.80 -2.08
CA THR A 91 -6.25 12.40 -2.47
C THR A 91 -5.02 11.71 -1.88
N LEU A 92 -5.05 11.32 -0.60
CA LEU A 92 -3.91 10.65 0.04
C LEU A 92 -3.66 9.27 -0.58
N THR A 93 -4.72 8.49 -0.82
CA THR A 93 -4.61 7.16 -1.42
C THR A 93 -4.15 7.25 -2.89
N LEU A 94 -4.64 8.24 -3.64
CA LEU A 94 -4.13 8.56 -4.97
C LEU A 94 -2.60 8.77 -4.93
N LEU A 95 -2.13 9.66 -4.04
CA LEU A 95 -0.72 10.01 -3.95
C LEU A 95 0.14 8.78 -3.64
N VAL A 96 -0.26 8.00 -2.64
CA VAL A 96 0.44 6.77 -2.23
C VAL A 96 0.50 5.78 -3.39
N ASN A 97 -0.64 5.47 -4.01
CA ASN A 97 -0.70 4.50 -5.10
C ASN A 97 0.12 4.95 -6.31
N PHE A 98 0.04 6.23 -6.66
CA PHE A 98 0.78 6.77 -7.80
C PHE A 98 2.28 6.71 -7.56
N LEU A 99 2.76 7.13 -6.38
CA LEU A 99 4.17 7.11 -6.04
C LEU A 99 4.72 5.68 -5.99
N PHE A 100 4.08 4.75 -5.28
CA PHE A 100 4.54 3.36 -5.25
C PHE A 100 4.42 2.67 -6.61
N GLY A 101 3.41 3.02 -7.42
CA GLY A 101 3.32 2.56 -8.80
C GLY A 101 4.52 2.98 -9.64
N LEU A 102 4.93 4.25 -9.55
CA LEU A 102 6.14 4.75 -10.22
C LEU A 102 7.41 4.08 -9.69
N LEU A 103 7.53 3.84 -8.39
CA LEU A 103 8.65 3.12 -7.80
C LEU A 103 8.80 1.72 -8.40
N PHE A 104 7.72 0.95 -8.45
CA PHE A 104 7.75 -0.41 -9.00
C PHE A 104 8.11 -0.43 -10.47
N ILE A 105 7.58 0.50 -11.25
CA ILE A 105 7.94 0.64 -12.67
C ILE A 105 9.42 1.05 -12.81
N SER A 106 9.92 1.95 -11.97
CA SER A 106 11.33 2.34 -11.99
C SER A 106 12.27 1.19 -11.67
N TRP A 107 11.91 0.32 -10.72
CA TRP A 107 12.69 -0.89 -10.41
C TRP A 107 12.74 -1.86 -11.58
N PHE A 108 11.64 -2.03 -12.34
CA PHE A 108 11.63 -2.84 -13.55
C PHE A 108 12.56 -2.26 -14.62
N PHE A 109 12.46 -0.98 -14.94
CA PHE A 109 13.30 -0.36 -15.95
C PHE A 109 14.77 -0.41 -15.56
N LYS A 110 15.11 -0.13 -14.30
CA LYS A 110 16.48 -0.26 -13.83
C LYS A 110 17.03 -1.65 -14.09
N PHE A 111 16.31 -2.71 -13.73
CA PHE A 111 16.75 -4.08 -13.96
C PHE A 111 16.89 -4.39 -15.45
N TYR A 112 15.95 -3.92 -16.28
CA TYR A 112 16.00 -4.09 -17.73
C TYR A 112 17.27 -3.44 -18.34
N TYR A 113 17.63 -2.24 -17.91
CA TYR A 113 18.85 -1.55 -18.37
C TYR A 113 20.12 -2.25 -17.87
N ILE A 114 20.15 -2.82 -16.68
CA ILE A 114 21.29 -3.60 -16.17
C ILE A 114 21.52 -4.86 -17.01
N LEU A 115 20.46 -5.51 -17.49
CA LEU A 115 20.56 -6.70 -18.33
C LEU A 115 20.99 -6.38 -19.78
N ASN A 116 20.72 -5.18 -20.26
CA ASN A 116 21.05 -4.74 -21.63
C ASN A 116 21.89 -3.46 -21.57
N PRO A 117 23.17 -3.54 -21.17
CA PRO A 117 24.04 -2.37 -21.06
C PRO A 117 24.53 -1.92 -22.45
N GLU A 118 23.69 -1.23 -23.21
CA GLU A 118 24.14 -0.49 -24.39
C GLU A 118 24.65 0.89 -23.93
N GLY A 119 25.90 0.92 -23.45
CA GLY A 119 26.75 2.12 -23.39
C GLY A 119 26.38 3.19 -22.36
N GLY A 120 26.74 2.99 -21.11
CA GLY A 120 26.78 4.05 -20.10
C GLY A 120 27.69 3.65 -18.93
N ASP A 121 28.52 4.56 -18.45
CA ASP A 121 29.31 4.38 -17.22
C ASP A 121 28.36 4.34 -16.02
N VAL A 122 28.17 3.15 -15.46
CA VAL A 122 27.19 2.84 -14.38
C VAL A 122 27.55 3.53 -13.04
N ASN A 123 28.74 4.09 -12.88
CA ASN A 123 29.28 4.53 -11.59
C ASN A 123 28.73 5.86 -11.07
N GLU A 124 28.34 6.80 -11.93
CA GLU A 124 27.79 8.08 -11.49
C GLU A 124 26.31 7.98 -11.11
N ASP A 125 25.56 7.08 -11.72
CA ASP A 125 24.12 6.90 -11.48
C ASP A 125 23.83 6.32 -10.09
N GLU A 126 24.75 5.57 -9.49
CA GLU A 126 24.54 4.93 -8.18
C GLU A 126 24.41 5.94 -7.02
N LEU A 127 25.14 7.06 -7.10
CA LEU A 127 25.09 8.11 -6.06
C LEU A 127 23.74 8.83 -6.06
N TYR A 128 23.22 9.14 -7.26
CA TYR A 128 21.91 9.77 -7.42
C TYR A 128 20.76 8.86 -6.95
N GLU A 129 20.88 7.55 -7.15
CA GLU A 129 19.90 6.60 -6.63
C GLU A 129 19.82 6.60 -5.12
N GLY A 130 20.95 6.68 -4.42
CA GLY A 130 20.97 6.76 -2.96
C GLY A 130 20.13 7.95 -2.45
N GLN A 131 20.21 9.11 -3.10
CA GLN A 131 19.43 10.29 -2.74
C GLN A 131 17.92 10.07 -2.92
N ILE A 132 17.50 9.33 -3.96
CA ILE A 132 16.10 8.99 -4.17
C ILE A 132 15.57 8.11 -3.02
N TYR A 133 16.37 7.18 -2.50
CA TYR A 133 15.94 6.33 -1.39
C TYR A 133 15.74 7.08 -0.06
N ILE A 134 16.47 8.19 0.17
CA ILE A 134 16.19 9.08 1.30
C ILE A 134 14.79 9.71 1.17
N LEU A 135 14.40 10.13 -0.04
CA LEU A 135 13.06 10.69 -0.26
C LEU A 135 11.97 9.63 0.00
N TRP A 136 12.21 8.37 -0.40
CA TRP A 136 11.30 7.28 -0.11
C TRP A 136 11.22 6.93 1.37
N PHE A 137 12.34 7.01 2.09
CA PHE A 137 12.35 6.92 3.55
C PHE A 137 11.50 8.02 4.19
N ALA A 138 11.72 9.28 3.80
CA ALA A 138 10.97 10.42 4.32
C ALA A 138 9.47 10.29 4.03
N LEU A 139 9.08 9.85 2.82
CA LEU A 139 7.70 9.57 2.46
C LEU A 139 7.11 8.47 3.35
N SER A 140 7.83 7.37 3.55
CA SER A 140 7.36 6.27 4.40
C SER A 140 7.18 6.71 5.85
N ALA A 141 8.10 7.51 6.38
CA ALA A 141 8.00 8.11 7.71
C ALA A 141 6.77 9.05 7.83
N PHE A 142 6.50 9.86 6.82
CA PHE A 142 5.29 10.68 6.75
C PHE A 142 4.03 9.79 6.77
N LEU A 143 4.02 8.69 6.00
CA LEU A 143 2.87 7.78 5.95
C LEU A 143 2.61 7.10 7.30
N ILE A 144 3.64 6.76 8.09
CA ILE A 144 3.47 6.25 9.47
C ILE A 144 2.62 7.22 10.28
N VAL A 145 2.94 8.52 10.23
CA VAL A 145 2.19 9.56 10.95
C VAL A 145 0.78 9.73 10.39
N ALA A 146 0.63 9.72 9.07
CA ALA A 146 -0.66 9.88 8.41
C ALA A 146 -1.65 8.75 8.70
N VAL A 147 -1.15 7.52 8.93
CA VAL A 147 -2.00 6.34 9.17
C VAL A 147 -2.10 5.93 10.63
N LYS A 148 -1.43 6.62 11.56
CA LYS A 148 -1.40 6.25 12.99
C LYS A 148 -2.78 6.01 13.61
N ASN A 149 -3.78 6.78 13.18
CA ASN A 149 -5.16 6.67 13.67
C ASN A 149 -5.96 5.53 13.01
N LYS A 150 -5.41 4.85 11.99
CA LYS A 150 -6.08 3.74 11.30
C LYS A 150 -5.81 2.38 11.93
N GLY A 151 -4.85 2.31 12.87
CA GLY A 151 -4.47 1.11 13.59
C GLY A 151 -2.97 0.83 13.51
N ILE A 152 -2.47 0.08 14.49
CA ILE A 152 -1.04 -0.20 14.65
C ILE A 152 -0.46 -0.98 13.46
N LEU A 153 -1.25 -1.87 12.85
CA LEU A 153 -0.80 -2.70 11.74
C LEU A 153 -0.41 -1.86 10.52
N TYR A 154 -1.19 -0.80 10.23
CA TYR A 154 -0.87 0.14 9.13
C TYR A 154 0.42 0.89 9.37
N SER A 155 0.64 1.35 10.59
CA SER A 155 1.87 2.04 10.95
C SER A 155 3.08 1.11 10.86
N LEU A 156 2.89 -0.16 11.22
CA LEU A 156 3.93 -1.19 11.13
C LEU A 156 4.31 -1.49 9.67
N ASP A 157 3.32 -1.60 8.76
CA ASP A 157 3.55 -1.79 7.32
C ASP A 157 4.54 -0.74 6.78
N TYR A 158 4.26 0.55 7.03
CA TYR A 158 5.12 1.64 6.55
C TYR A 158 6.43 1.77 7.34
N LEU A 159 6.47 1.37 8.61
CA LEU A 159 7.70 1.35 9.40
C LEU A 159 8.72 0.37 8.81
N VAL A 160 8.29 -0.84 8.46
CA VAL A 160 9.17 -1.85 7.87
C VAL A 160 9.68 -1.39 6.49
N ILE A 161 8.82 -0.75 5.68
CA ILE A 161 9.26 -0.13 4.41
C ILE A 161 10.30 0.97 4.66
N ALA A 162 10.09 1.84 5.63
CA ALA A 162 11.04 2.90 5.97
C ALA A 162 12.41 2.32 6.33
N VAL A 163 12.45 1.27 7.15
CA VAL A 163 13.69 0.55 7.50
C VAL A 163 14.34 -0.07 6.27
N ALA A 164 13.57 -0.65 5.35
CA ALA A 164 14.08 -1.20 4.10
C ALA A 164 14.76 -0.12 3.24
N PHE A 165 14.18 1.07 3.13
CA PHE A 165 14.78 2.19 2.38
C PHE A 165 16.05 2.72 3.05
N VAL A 166 16.14 2.71 4.39
CA VAL A 166 17.40 3.05 5.09
C VAL A 166 18.50 2.05 4.73
N PHE A 167 18.23 0.75 4.77
CA PHE A 167 19.22 -0.25 4.37
C PHE A 167 19.63 -0.12 2.90
N LEU A 168 18.67 0.16 2.03
CA LEU A 168 18.91 0.36 0.61
C LEU A 168 19.75 1.63 0.35
N PHE A 169 19.50 2.72 1.08
CA PHE A 169 20.32 3.92 1.05
C PHE A 169 21.75 3.63 1.51
N VAL A 170 21.92 2.98 2.68
CA VAL A 170 23.25 2.68 3.23
C VAL A 170 24.02 1.73 2.32
N ASP A 171 23.36 0.76 1.67
CA ASP A 171 24.00 -0.17 0.74
C ASP A 171 24.66 0.53 -0.44
N LYS A 172 24.09 1.64 -0.93
CA LYS A 172 24.66 2.44 -2.02
C LYS A 172 26.01 3.08 -1.68
N TYR A 173 26.25 3.36 -0.39
CA TYR A 173 27.51 3.96 0.06
C TYR A 173 28.49 2.95 0.66
N ALA A 174 27.97 1.92 1.33
CA ALA A 174 28.80 0.94 2.04
C ALA A 174 29.12 -0.30 1.21
N ASN A 175 28.38 -0.59 0.14
CA ASN A 175 28.52 -1.74 -0.76
C ASN A 175 28.75 -3.08 -0.01
N GLN A 176 27.93 -3.35 1.01
CA GLN A 176 28.08 -4.52 1.88
C GLN A 176 27.06 -5.59 1.50
N LYS A 177 27.52 -6.82 1.21
CA LYS A 177 26.65 -7.95 0.82
C LYS A 177 25.53 -8.26 1.81
N TRP A 178 25.77 -8.05 3.11
CA TRP A 178 24.76 -8.30 4.14
C TRP A 178 23.62 -7.26 4.08
N LEU A 179 23.90 -5.99 3.71
CA LEU A 179 22.92 -4.94 3.55
C LEU A 179 21.90 -5.30 2.45
N LYS A 180 22.40 -5.84 1.33
CA LYS A 180 21.55 -6.31 0.24
C LYS A 180 20.53 -7.34 0.72
N LYS A 181 20.98 -8.31 1.51
CA LYS A 181 20.05 -9.28 2.13
C LYS A 181 19.13 -8.63 3.15
N ALA A 182 19.63 -7.69 3.95
CA ALA A 182 18.84 -7.02 4.98
C ALA A 182 17.66 -6.25 4.37
N TYR A 183 17.88 -5.41 3.35
CA TYR A 183 16.75 -4.73 2.71
C TYR A 183 15.85 -5.70 1.93
N GLY A 184 16.41 -6.76 1.30
CA GLY A 184 15.63 -7.80 0.67
C GLY A 184 14.65 -8.46 1.63
N TYR A 185 15.12 -8.91 2.79
CA TYR A 185 14.25 -9.47 3.83
C TYR A 185 13.26 -8.44 4.41
N SER A 186 13.66 -7.17 4.57
CA SER A 186 12.76 -6.11 5.03
C SER A 186 11.60 -5.88 4.05
N PHE A 187 11.85 -5.84 2.75
CA PHE A 187 10.81 -5.74 1.73
C PHE A 187 9.91 -6.99 1.69
N LEU A 188 10.49 -8.18 1.87
CA LEU A 188 9.73 -9.43 1.94
C LEU A 188 8.78 -9.43 3.14
N VAL A 189 9.26 -9.04 4.33
CA VAL A 189 8.44 -8.91 5.54
C VAL A 189 7.35 -7.87 5.33
N SER A 190 7.67 -6.72 4.75
CA SER A 190 6.69 -5.69 4.42
C SER A 190 5.62 -6.21 3.46
N GLY A 191 6.00 -6.92 2.39
CA GLY A 191 5.06 -7.56 1.47
C GLY A 191 4.11 -8.52 2.19
N CYS A 192 4.62 -9.35 3.11
CA CYS A 192 3.79 -10.24 3.94
C CYS A 192 2.82 -9.45 4.83
N LEU A 193 3.27 -8.38 5.47
CA LEU A 193 2.43 -7.54 6.32
C LEU A 193 1.30 -6.88 5.51
N PHE A 194 1.60 -6.31 4.34
CA PHE A 194 0.57 -5.76 3.44
C PHE A 194 -0.43 -6.82 3.00
N TRP A 195 0.02 -8.05 2.73
CA TRP A 195 -0.85 -9.17 2.40
C TRP A 195 -1.80 -9.50 3.56
N ILE A 196 -1.27 -9.62 4.78
CA ILE A 196 -2.06 -9.88 6.00
C ILE A 196 -3.06 -8.75 6.23
N THR A 197 -2.62 -7.49 6.13
CA THR A 197 -3.48 -6.31 6.28
C THR A 197 -4.62 -6.32 5.25
N GLY A 198 -4.33 -6.66 4.00
CA GLY A 198 -5.31 -6.81 2.93
C GLY A 198 -6.33 -7.92 3.23
N LEU A 199 -5.88 -9.09 3.67
CA LEU A 199 -6.74 -10.21 4.06
C LEU A 199 -7.66 -9.86 5.24
N LEU A 200 -7.12 -9.25 6.30
CA LEU A 200 -7.92 -8.83 7.45
C LEU A 200 -9.00 -7.82 7.05
N ARG A 201 -8.68 -6.90 6.14
CA ARG A 201 -9.68 -5.96 5.60
C ARG A 201 -10.73 -6.66 4.76
N PHE A 202 -10.33 -7.61 3.93
CA PHE A 202 -11.26 -8.40 3.12
C PHE A 202 -12.24 -9.16 4.03
N ILE A 203 -11.74 -9.86 5.04
CA ILE A 203 -12.56 -10.61 6.00
C ILE A 203 -13.53 -9.66 6.71
N ASN A 204 -13.05 -8.54 7.26
CA ASN A 204 -13.87 -7.58 7.96
C ASN A 204 -14.96 -6.96 7.06
N SER A 205 -14.63 -6.66 5.79
CA SER A 205 -15.61 -6.12 4.85
C SER A 205 -16.69 -7.14 4.48
N THR A 206 -16.30 -8.42 4.38
CA THR A 206 -17.22 -9.52 4.07
C THR A 206 -18.15 -9.80 5.24
N LEU A 207 -17.62 -9.90 6.46
CA LEU A 207 -18.41 -10.11 7.66
C LEU A 207 -19.41 -8.96 7.89
N ALA A 208 -19.01 -7.70 7.66
CA ALA A 208 -19.90 -6.56 7.76
C ALA A 208 -21.08 -6.65 6.76
N LYS A 209 -20.82 -7.12 5.52
CA LYS A 209 -21.88 -7.32 4.51
C LYS A 209 -22.86 -8.41 4.94
N TYR A 210 -22.37 -9.54 5.48
CA TYR A 210 -23.25 -10.62 5.99
C TYR A 210 -24.11 -10.14 7.16
N ALA A 211 -23.54 -9.40 8.12
CA ALA A 211 -24.30 -8.86 9.25
C ALA A 211 -25.44 -7.93 8.80
N ILE A 212 -25.21 -7.12 7.73
CA ILE A 212 -26.23 -6.23 7.17
C ILE A 212 -27.35 -7.03 6.45
N SER A 213 -27.01 -8.14 5.78
CA SER A 213 -28.02 -8.97 5.08
C SER A 213 -28.98 -9.65 6.06
N ILE A 214 -28.45 -10.15 7.19
CA ILE A 214 -29.26 -10.80 8.25
C ILE A 214 -30.24 -9.82 8.91
N VAL A 215 -29.89 -8.53 9.01
CA VAL A 215 -30.78 -7.51 9.60
C VAL A 215 -31.90 -7.06 8.65
N LYS A 216 -31.81 -7.42 7.35
CA LYS A 216 -32.83 -7.07 6.33
C LYS A 216 -33.88 -8.14 6.09
N GLU A 217 -33.66 -9.36 6.55
CA GLU A 217 -34.66 -10.45 6.60
C GLU A 217 -35.45 -10.38 7.91
#